data_93b166e563b8f71eb781b0351a6e34c7
#
_entry.id   93b166e563b8f71eb781b0351a6e34c7
#
_cell.length_a   1.000
_cell.length_b   1.000
_cell.length_c   1.000
_cell.angle_alpha   90.00
_cell.angle_beta   90.00
_cell.angle_gamma   90.00
#
_symmetry.space_group_name_H-M   'P 1'
#
loop_
_entity.id
_entity.type
_entity.pdbx_description
1 polymer ?
#
loop_
_entity_poly.entity_id
_entity_poly.type
_entity_poly.pdbx_seq_one_letter_code
_entity_poly.pdbx_strand_id
1 'polypeptide(L)'
;MKTETKNCQNCKQNFAIEPDDFGFYEKIKVPPPTFCPECRYIRRLLDRNEYNFYKRKCDATGKNIISIYREDVPFPVYEQEYWKSDKFDATEYGRDFDFNRPFFEQYEELRRSVPHLNLVNSQSVNSEYTNQSEQNKDCYMLVTSGHCEKCMYGSWNQENCYFMSDCYMAQKSQFCYECINITKCSQCAWVYDCSDCVNVYFSSDCRGCTDCFGCVGLRNQQYCYFNKNIGKEKYEKEIEKFIWNRKSIEETKEKLLKLRSSLPVKYYHGANIKNSSGDYIQETERTRMAFNCRDNKDCAYMQDAWRKTEDCRDCMEICVGLLSYEVRCYQAEIY
;
A
#
# COMPACT_ATOMS: atom_id res chain seq x y z
N MET A 1 -20.19 -11.39 26.25
CA MET A 1 -19.01 -12.23 26.63
C MET A 1 -18.00 -11.36 27.38
N LYS A 2 -17.04 -11.96 28.08
CA LYS A 2 -15.94 -11.22 28.74
C LYS A 2 -14.70 -11.35 27.86
N THR A 3 -13.77 -10.39 27.97
CA THR A 3 -12.43 -10.50 27.37
C THR A 3 -11.76 -11.79 27.85
N GLU A 4 -11.21 -12.57 26.93
CA GLU A 4 -10.47 -13.79 27.19
C GLU A 4 -9.01 -13.62 26.78
N THR A 5 -8.09 -13.98 27.68
CA THR A 5 -6.66 -14.00 27.37
C THR A 5 -6.24 -15.41 26.94
N LYS A 6 -5.64 -15.53 25.76
CA LYS A 6 -5.08 -16.78 25.22
C LYS A 6 -3.58 -16.69 25.03
N ASN A 7 -2.92 -17.85 25.08
CA ASN A 7 -1.52 -17.97 24.69
C ASN A 7 -1.42 -18.30 23.21
N CYS A 8 -0.65 -17.52 22.46
CA CYS A 8 -0.49 -17.70 21.02
C CYS A 8 0.20 -19.05 20.71
N GLN A 9 -0.41 -19.85 19.86
CA GLN A 9 0.13 -21.14 19.47
C GLN A 9 1.51 -21.03 18.78
N ASN A 10 1.81 -19.90 18.09
CA ASN A 10 3.07 -19.67 17.39
C ASN A 10 4.11 -18.98 18.28
N CYS A 11 3.95 -17.72 18.65
CA CYS A 11 4.97 -16.95 19.39
C CYS A 11 4.93 -17.14 20.90
N LYS A 12 3.96 -17.88 21.45
CA LYS A 12 3.77 -18.15 22.88
C LYS A 12 3.48 -16.93 23.76
N GLN A 13 3.24 -15.76 23.15
CA GLN A 13 2.85 -14.57 23.90
C GLN A 13 1.34 -14.56 24.17
N ASN A 14 0.94 -13.90 25.25
CA ASN A 14 -0.46 -13.74 25.57
C ASN A 14 -1.09 -12.67 24.68
N PHE A 15 -2.33 -12.91 24.27
CA PHE A 15 -3.15 -11.93 23.54
C PHE A 15 -4.60 -11.99 24.03
N ALA A 16 -5.29 -10.86 23.93
CA ALA A 16 -6.69 -10.73 24.31
C ALA A 16 -7.60 -10.97 23.10
N ILE A 17 -8.74 -11.62 23.33
CA ILE A 17 -9.88 -11.67 22.43
C ILE A 17 -10.98 -10.87 23.11
N GLU A 18 -11.42 -9.80 22.48
CA GLU A 18 -12.42 -8.90 23.03
C GLU A 18 -13.85 -9.42 22.80
N PRO A 19 -14.85 -8.96 23.58
CA PRO A 19 -16.23 -9.38 23.42
C PRO A 19 -16.78 -9.21 22.00
N ASP A 20 -16.41 -8.12 21.34
CA ASP A 20 -16.82 -7.82 19.96
C ASP A 20 -16.23 -8.81 18.96
N ASP A 21 -15.01 -9.32 19.21
CA ASP A 21 -14.37 -10.34 18.35
C ASP A 21 -15.14 -11.66 18.45
N PHE A 22 -15.57 -12.05 19.66
CA PHE A 22 -16.40 -13.24 19.82
C PHE A 22 -17.73 -13.12 19.08
N GLY A 23 -18.40 -11.97 19.14
CA GLY A 23 -19.62 -11.71 18.39
C GLY A 23 -19.44 -11.87 16.88
N PHE A 24 -18.28 -11.45 16.37
CA PHE A 24 -17.95 -11.65 14.97
C PHE A 24 -17.71 -13.14 14.63
N TYR A 25 -16.92 -13.87 15.43
CA TYR A 25 -16.66 -15.31 15.18
C TYR A 25 -17.93 -16.14 15.24
N GLU A 26 -18.85 -15.84 16.17
CA GLU A 26 -20.19 -16.46 16.20
C GLU A 26 -20.99 -16.19 14.93
N LYS A 27 -21.00 -14.94 14.46
CA LYS A 27 -21.73 -14.52 13.28
C LYS A 27 -21.29 -15.29 12.03
N ILE A 28 -19.99 -15.53 11.88
CA ILE A 28 -19.44 -16.31 10.74
C ILE A 28 -19.27 -17.80 11.02
N LYS A 29 -19.65 -18.26 12.20
CA LYS A 29 -19.62 -19.67 12.65
C LYS A 29 -18.20 -20.28 12.59
N VAL A 30 -17.20 -19.54 13.03
CA VAL A 30 -15.82 -20.03 13.15
C VAL A 30 -15.35 -20.03 14.60
N PRO A 31 -14.43 -20.91 15.00
CA PRO A 31 -13.84 -20.87 16.33
C PRO A 31 -12.93 -19.66 16.50
N PRO A 32 -12.77 -19.17 17.73
CA PRO A 32 -11.81 -18.11 18.05
C PRO A 32 -10.37 -18.51 17.67
N PRO A 33 -9.53 -17.55 17.22
CA PRO A 33 -8.18 -17.84 16.76
C PRO A 33 -7.28 -18.39 17.85
N THR A 34 -6.31 -19.20 17.45
CA THR A 34 -5.23 -19.73 18.30
C THR A 34 -3.92 -18.96 18.16
N PHE A 35 -3.80 -18.15 17.11
CA PHE A 35 -2.67 -17.26 16.86
C PHE A 35 -3.04 -15.83 17.23
N CYS A 36 -2.09 -15.06 17.79
CA CYS A 36 -2.29 -13.64 18.05
C CYS A 36 -2.44 -12.83 16.74
N PRO A 37 -2.99 -11.61 16.79
CA PRO A 37 -3.19 -10.78 15.60
C PRO A 37 -1.91 -10.56 14.79
N GLU A 38 -0.76 -10.33 15.43
CA GLU A 38 0.52 -10.14 14.78
C GLU A 38 0.98 -11.40 14.02
N CYS A 39 0.90 -12.58 14.63
CA CYS A 39 1.25 -13.82 13.96
C CYS A 39 0.33 -14.12 12.78
N ARG A 40 -0.97 -13.78 12.87
CA ARG A 40 -1.90 -13.89 11.74
C ARG A 40 -1.55 -12.91 10.64
N TYR A 41 -1.17 -11.69 10.99
CA TYR A 41 -0.70 -10.68 10.03
C TYR A 41 0.57 -11.14 9.28
N ILE A 42 1.60 -11.60 10.02
CA ILE A 42 2.83 -12.14 9.42
C ILE A 42 2.52 -13.32 8.49
N ARG A 43 1.65 -14.24 8.89
CA ARG A 43 1.24 -15.37 8.05
C ARG A 43 0.64 -14.91 6.73
N ARG A 44 -0.20 -13.87 6.73
CA ARG A 44 -0.75 -13.30 5.49
C ARG A 44 0.30 -12.62 4.62
N LEU A 45 1.35 -12.05 5.22
CA LEU A 45 2.46 -11.42 4.49
C LEU A 45 3.40 -12.43 3.81
N LEU A 46 3.51 -13.66 4.31
CA LEU A 46 4.46 -14.66 3.80
C LEU A 46 4.28 -15.00 2.31
N ASP A 47 3.09 -14.83 1.79
CA ASP A 47 2.81 -15.07 0.38
C ASP A 47 3.02 -13.83 -0.52
N ARG A 48 3.35 -12.68 0.05
CA ARG A 48 3.50 -11.44 -0.73
C ARG A 48 4.90 -11.34 -1.31
N ASN A 49 4.99 -11.14 -2.61
CA ASN A 49 6.17 -10.64 -3.28
C ASN A 49 5.78 -9.54 -4.26
N GLU A 50 5.97 -8.29 -3.88
CA GLU A 50 5.58 -7.14 -4.68
C GLU A 50 6.75 -6.55 -5.46
N TYR A 51 7.95 -6.56 -4.85
CA TYR A 51 9.10 -5.80 -5.31
C TYR A 51 10.25 -6.64 -5.87
N ASN A 52 10.29 -7.95 -5.60
CA ASN A 52 11.38 -8.79 -6.09
C ASN A 52 11.03 -9.34 -7.47
N PHE A 53 11.70 -8.88 -8.49
CA PHE A 53 11.51 -9.31 -9.86
C PHE A 53 12.64 -10.23 -10.32
N TYR A 54 12.27 -11.27 -11.03
CA TYR A 54 13.17 -12.28 -11.56
C TYR A 54 12.99 -12.39 -13.07
N LYS A 55 14.09 -12.64 -13.79
CA LYS A 55 14.05 -13.02 -15.20
C LYS A 55 13.92 -14.53 -15.28
N ARG A 56 12.93 -15.00 -16.01
CA ARG A 56 12.74 -16.43 -16.28
C ARG A 56 12.09 -16.65 -17.65
N LYS A 57 11.93 -17.92 -18.04
CA LYS A 57 11.11 -18.29 -19.19
C LYS A 57 9.67 -18.56 -18.75
N CYS A 58 8.73 -18.23 -19.63
CA CYS A 58 7.34 -18.65 -19.52
C CYS A 58 7.26 -20.16 -19.79
N ASP A 59 6.66 -20.92 -18.88
CA ASP A 59 6.60 -22.38 -19.04
C ASP A 59 5.65 -22.82 -20.17
N ALA A 60 4.71 -21.96 -20.59
CA ALA A 60 3.84 -22.26 -21.73
C ALA A 60 4.45 -21.90 -23.09
N THR A 61 5.14 -20.76 -23.19
CA THR A 61 5.55 -20.20 -24.49
C THR A 61 7.05 -20.19 -24.72
N GLY A 62 7.85 -20.41 -23.67
CA GLY A 62 9.33 -20.33 -23.73
C GLY A 62 9.89 -18.90 -23.87
N LYS A 63 9.05 -17.86 -23.95
CA LYS A 63 9.48 -16.47 -24.00
C LYS A 63 10.19 -16.06 -22.71
N ASN A 64 11.16 -15.15 -22.80
CA ASN A 64 11.75 -14.51 -21.62
C ASN A 64 10.76 -13.51 -21.04
N ILE A 65 10.52 -13.62 -19.74
CA ILE A 65 9.55 -12.80 -19.00
C ILE A 65 10.14 -12.26 -17.70
N ILE A 66 9.55 -11.18 -17.20
CA ILE A 66 9.76 -10.70 -15.85
C ILE A 66 8.65 -11.34 -14.96
N SER A 67 9.01 -11.80 -13.77
CA SER A 67 8.10 -12.49 -12.88
C SER A 67 8.40 -12.17 -11.42
N ILE A 68 7.40 -12.26 -10.57
CA ILE A 68 7.56 -12.27 -9.11
C ILE A 68 7.99 -13.64 -8.58
N TYR A 69 8.10 -14.63 -9.43
CA TYR A 69 8.52 -15.99 -9.08
C TYR A 69 9.90 -16.29 -9.65
N ARG A 70 10.73 -16.93 -8.83
CA ARG A 70 12.03 -17.46 -9.24
C ARG A 70 11.84 -18.60 -10.24
N GLU A 71 12.91 -18.98 -10.93
CA GLU A 71 12.88 -20.08 -11.90
C GLU A 71 12.65 -21.45 -11.24
N ASP A 72 13.08 -21.62 -10.00
CA ASP A 72 13.05 -22.88 -9.24
C ASP A 72 11.76 -23.13 -8.43
N VAL A 73 10.69 -22.38 -8.67
CA VAL A 73 9.40 -22.62 -7.98
C VAL A 73 8.75 -23.94 -8.41
N PRO A 74 8.01 -24.64 -7.51
CA PRO A 74 7.45 -25.97 -7.79
C PRO A 74 6.12 -25.93 -8.56
N PHE A 75 5.89 -24.94 -9.39
CA PHE A 75 4.67 -24.78 -10.20
C PHE A 75 4.99 -24.04 -11.51
N PRO A 76 4.19 -24.24 -12.56
CA PRO A 76 4.33 -23.51 -13.82
C PRO A 76 4.04 -22.02 -13.66
N VAL A 77 4.72 -21.18 -14.41
CA VAL A 77 4.48 -19.73 -14.44
C VAL A 77 4.28 -19.26 -15.87
N TYR A 78 3.15 -18.65 -16.12
CA TYR A 78 2.74 -18.21 -17.45
C TYR A 78 2.79 -16.70 -17.60
N GLU A 79 3.16 -16.21 -18.76
CA GLU A 79 3.06 -14.82 -19.13
C GLU A 79 1.59 -14.36 -19.23
N GLN A 80 1.35 -13.09 -18.99
CA GLN A 80 0.00 -12.53 -18.91
C GLN A 80 -0.78 -12.66 -20.24
N GLU A 81 -0.13 -12.52 -21.38
CA GLU A 81 -0.75 -12.66 -22.69
C GLU A 81 -1.29 -14.08 -22.91
N TYR A 82 -0.51 -15.10 -22.57
CA TYR A 82 -0.94 -16.50 -22.66
C TYR A 82 -2.03 -16.82 -21.62
N TRP A 83 -1.86 -16.35 -20.38
CA TRP A 83 -2.82 -16.54 -19.29
C TRP A 83 -4.23 -16.01 -19.61
N LYS A 84 -4.33 -14.88 -20.32
CA LYS A 84 -5.60 -14.25 -20.72
C LYS A 84 -6.14 -14.75 -22.07
N SER A 85 -5.44 -15.65 -22.75
CA SER A 85 -5.86 -16.16 -24.05
C SER A 85 -6.75 -17.39 -23.89
N ASP A 86 -7.52 -17.70 -24.94
CA ASP A 86 -8.33 -18.93 -25.04
C ASP A 86 -7.50 -20.23 -25.07
N LYS A 87 -6.18 -20.14 -25.03
CA LYS A 87 -5.25 -21.28 -24.98
C LYS A 87 -5.03 -21.82 -23.56
N PHE A 88 -5.44 -21.08 -22.54
CA PHE A 88 -5.34 -21.46 -21.15
C PHE A 88 -6.74 -21.63 -20.55
N ASP A 89 -7.06 -22.84 -20.16
CA ASP A 89 -8.29 -23.17 -19.43
C ASP A 89 -7.92 -23.71 -18.04
N ALA A 90 -8.23 -22.94 -17.01
CA ALA A 90 -7.96 -23.36 -15.63
C ALA A 90 -8.81 -24.56 -15.19
N THR A 91 -9.94 -24.84 -15.85
CA THR A 91 -10.82 -25.98 -15.51
C THR A 91 -10.19 -27.34 -15.84
N GLU A 92 -9.20 -27.39 -16.75
CA GLU A 92 -8.42 -28.59 -17.05
C GLU A 92 -7.62 -29.13 -15.85
N TYR A 93 -7.37 -28.28 -14.86
CA TYR A 93 -6.65 -28.64 -13.62
C TYR A 93 -7.60 -29.07 -12.50
N GLY A 94 -8.92 -29.06 -12.74
CA GLY A 94 -9.93 -29.49 -11.78
C GLY A 94 -9.71 -30.92 -11.31
N ARG A 95 -9.94 -31.18 -10.02
CA ARG A 95 -9.80 -32.50 -9.39
C ARG A 95 -10.98 -32.77 -8.49
N ASP A 96 -11.35 -34.05 -8.40
CA ASP A 96 -12.32 -34.50 -7.43
C ASP A 96 -11.79 -34.31 -6.01
N PHE A 97 -12.67 -33.91 -5.10
CA PHE A 97 -12.34 -33.74 -3.70
C PHE A 97 -12.48 -35.08 -2.97
N ASP A 98 -11.40 -35.50 -2.30
CA ASP A 98 -11.43 -36.70 -1.45
C ASP A 98 -11.81 -36.32 -0.01
N PHE A 99 -13.00 -36.68 0.43
CA PHE A 99 -13.51 -36.43 1.77
C PHE A 99 -12.76 -37.16 2.89
N ASN A 100 -11.90 -38.13 2.57
CA ASN A 100 -11.06 -38.86 3.54
C ASN A 100 -9.69 -38.18 3.79
N ARG A 101 -9.38 -37.14 3.08
CA ARG A 101 -8.11 -36.39 3.20
C ARG A 101 -8.34 -34.94 3.66
N PRO A 102 -7.39 -34.33 4.42
CA PRO A 102 -7.47 -32.92 4.80
C PRO A 102 -7.57 -31.98 3.60
N PHE A 103 -8.43 -30.96 3.70
CA PHE A 103 -8.63 -29.97 2.64
C PHE A 103 -7.32 -29.28 2.23
N PHE A 104 -6.52 -28.79 3.19
CA PHE A 104 -5.33 -28.00 2.87
C PHE A 104 -4.21 -28.80 2.19
N GLU A 105 -4.12 -30.09 2.41
CA GLU A 105 -3.19 -30.96 1.67
C GLU A 105 -3.57 -31.01 0.19
N GLN A 106 -4.83 -31.28 -0.11
CA GLN A 106 -5.34 -31.34 -1.48
C GLN A 106 -5.29 -29.98 -2.17
N TYR A 107 -5.58 -28.91 -1.45
CA TYR A 107 -5.46 -27.54 -1.96
C TYR A 107 -4.02 -27.20 -2.34
N GLU A 108 -3.04 -27.57 -1.52
CA GLU A 108 -1.62 -27.32 -1.82
C GLU A 108 -1.13 -28.13 -3.03
N GLU A 109 -1.59 -29.40 -3.16
CA GLU A 109 -1.32 -30.21 -4.35
C GLU A 109 -1.89 -29.56 -5.62
N LEU A 110 -3.12 -29.08 -5.56
CA LEU A 110 -3.76 -28.37 -6.66
C LEU A 110 -3.01 -27.07 -6.99
N ARG A 111 -2.70 -26.24 -5.98
CA ARG A 111 -1.98 -24.98 -6.12
C ARG A 111 -0.62 -25.16 -6.82
N ARG A 112 0.09 -26.26 -6.55
CA ARG A 112 1.36 -26.58 -7.22
C ARG A 112 1.21 -27.09 -8.65
N SER A 113 0.05 -27.59 -9.01
CA SER A 113 -0.19 -28.10 -10.37
C SER A 113 -0.74 -27.04 -11.32
N VAL A 114 -1.49 -26.07 -10.79
CA VAL A 114 -2.08 -24.98 -11.59
C VAL A 114 -1.02 -23.94 -11.93
N PRO A 115 -0.92 -23.50 -13.17
CA PRO A 115 -0.04 -22.40 -13.54
C PRO A 115 -0.33 -21.11 -12.76
N HIS A 116 0.70 -20.34 -12.48
CA HIS A 116 0.60 -19.04 -11.83
C HIS A 116 0.91 -17.92 -12.82
N LEU A 117 0.22 -16.81 -12.70
CA LEU A 117 0.48 -15.62 -13.49
C LEU A 117 1.83 -15.00 -13.10
N ASN A 118 2.67 -14.68 -14.05
CA ASN A 118 4.02 -14.13 -13.79
C ASN A 118 4.04 -12.86 -12.93
N LEU A 119 3.14 -11.93 -13.18
CA LEU A 119 2.89 -10.69 -12.44
C LEU A 119 1.59 -10.05 -12.95
N VAL A 120 1.05 -9.08 -12.23
CA VAL A 120 -0.14 -8.34 -12.64
C VAL A 120 0.27 -6.97 -13.16
N ASN A 121 0.22 -6.79 -14.49
CA ASN A 121 0.50 -5.52 -15.14
C ASN A 121 -0.36 -5.40 -16.41
N SER A 122 -1.51 -4.71 -16.29
CA SER A 122 -2.49 -4.64 -17.37
C SER A 122 -2.44 -3.31 -18.11
N GLN A 123 -2.64 -3.36 -19.45
CA GLN A 123 -2.77 -2.18 -20.31
C GLN A 123 -1.60 -1.17 -20.17
N SER A 124 -0.41 -1.64 -19.80
CA SER A 124 0.76 -0.80 -19.61
C SER A 124 1.70 -0.87 -20.83
N VAL A 125 2.43 0.22 -21.08
CA VAL A 125 3.38 0.36 -22.20
C VAL A 125 4.77 0.69 -21.65
N ASN A 126 5.82 -0.02 -22.14
CA ASN A 126 7.21 0.15 -21.71
C ASN A 126 7.37 0.14 -20.16
N SER A 127 6.69 -0.78 -19.50
CA SER A 127 6.59 -0.81 -18.03
C SER A 127 6.66 -2.25 -17.50
N GLU A 128 7.56 -3.06 -18.01
CA GLU A 128 7.65 -4.51 -17.74
C GLU A 128 8.03 -4.82 -16.29
N TYR A 129 8.73 -3.91 -15.60
CA TYR A 129 9.12 -4.03 -14.20
C TYR A 129 8.12 -3.34 -13.28
N THR A 130 6.84 -3.59 -13.49
CA THR A 130 5.75 -3.10 -12.63
C THR A 130 4.85 -4.26 -12.24
N ASN A 131 4.30 -4.25 -11.04
CA ASN A 131 3.46 -5.32 -10.53
C ASN A 131 2.26 -4.77 -9.76
N GLN A 132 1.12 -5.48 -9.79
CA GLN A 132 -0.15 -5.00 -9.25
C GLN A 132 -0.49 -3.61 -9.82
N SER A 133 -0.30 -3.48 -11.12
CA SER A 133 -0.29 -2.18 -11.79
C SER A 133 -1.11 -2.21 -13.06
N GLU A 134 -1.63 -1.05 -13.45
CA GLU A 134 -2.39 -0.91 -14.68
C GLU A 134 -2.18 0.45 -15.34
N GLN A 135 -2.36 0.50 -16.67
CA GLN A 135 -2.37 1.74 -17.47
C GLN A 135 -1.17 2.67 -17.19
N ASN A 136 0.00 2.06 -16.97
CA ASN A 136 1.24 2.80 -16.79
C ASN A 136 2.00 2.93 -18.12
N LYS A 137 2.72 4.03 -18.30
CA LYS A 137 3.54 4.29 -19.48
C LYS A 137 4.94 4.75 -19.11
N ASP A 138 5.95 4.11 -19.71
CA ASP A 138 7.36 4.43 -19.47
C ASP A 138 7.75 4.41 -17.98
N CYS A 139 7.21 3.44 -17.22
CA CYS A 139 7.41 3.32 -15.79
C CYS A 139 8.34 2.17 -15.43
N TYR A 140 9.08 2.32 -14.31
CA TYR A 140 10.03 1.33 -13.84
C TYR A 140 9.96 1.13 -12.33
N MET A 141 9.94 -0.12 -11.88
CA MET A 141 9.87 -0.48 -10.44
C MET A 141 8.71 0.21 -9.72
N LEU A 142 7.53 0.15 -10.30
CA LEU A 142 6.28 0.57 -9.64
C LEU A 142 5.49 -0.64 -9.18
N VAL A 143 4.91 -0.51 -7.99
CA VAL A 143 4.04 -1.54 -7.39
C VAL A 143 2.76 -0.90 -6.89
N THR A 144 1.64 -1.60 -7.09
CA THR A 144 0.30 -1.12 -6.69
C THR A 144 0.05 0.31 -7.17
N SER A 145 0.34 0.55 -8.46
CA SER A 145 0.29 1.89 -9.05
C SER A 145 -0.46 1.87 -10.38
N GLY A 146 -1.22 2.90 -10.65
CA GLY A 146 -2.01 2.98 -11.88
C GLY A 146 -2.11 4.38 -12.46
N HIS A 147 -2.29 4.43 -13.81
CA HIS A 147 -2.41 5.69 -14.56
C HIS A 147 -1.20 6.63 -14.37
N CYS A 148 0.00 6.05 -14.31
CA CYS A 148 1.24 6.80 -14.15
C CYS A 148 2.03 6.88 -15.46
N GLU A 149 2.72 7.99 -15.70
CA GLU A 149 3.64 8.15 -16.83
C GLU A 149 5.00 8.64 -16.35
N LYS A 150 6.09 7.99 -16.82
CA LYS A 150 7.49 8.32 -16.47
C LYS A 150 7.76 8.34 -14.98
N CYS A 151 7.15 7.42 -14.24
CA CYS A 151 7.36 7.26 -12.82
C CYS A 151 8.26 6.07 -12.52
N MET A 152 9.11 6.17 -11.48
CA MET A 152 10.01 5.11 -11.10
C MET A 152 10.20 4.99 -9.59
N TYR A 153 10.53 3.76 -9.14
CA TYR A 153 10.84 3.44 -7.74
C TYR A 153 9.76 3.89 -6.75
N GLY A 154 8.50 3.54 -7.04
CA GLY A 154 7.40 3.99 -6.20
C GLY A 154 6.32 2.94 -5.97
N SER A 155 5.45 3.21 -5.01
CA SER A 155 4.23 2.42 -4.84
C SER A 155 3.05 3.26 -4.39
N TRP A 156 1.85 2.74 -4.65
CA TRP A 156 0.59 3.44 -4.36
C TRP A 156 0.49 4.81 -5.05
N ASN A 157 1.16 4.97 -6.22
CA ASN A 157 1.03 6.16 -7.04
C ASN A 157 -0.15 6.00 -7.97
N GLN A 158 -1.12 6.89 -7.90
CA GLN A 158 -2.40 6.72 -8.57
C GLN A 158 -2.95 8.04 -9.17
N GLU A 159 -3.88 7.86 -10.12
CA GLU A 159 -4.68 8.95 -10.67
C GLU A 159 -3.84 10.06 -11.34
N ASN A 160 -3.16 9.72 -12.45
CA ASN A 160 -2.41 10.67 -13.26
C ASN A 160 -1.16 11.25 -12.57
N CYS A 161 -0.32 10.38 -12.01
CA CYS A 161 1.02 10.77 -11.59
C CYS A 161 1.96 10.86 -12.79
N TYR A 162 2.78 11.93 -12.86
CA TYR A 162 3.67 12.17 -13.98
C TYR A 162 5.08 12.58 -13.52
N PHE A 163 6.11 11.92 -14.08
CA PHE A 163 7.52 12.23 -13.87
C PHE A 163 7.90 12.28 -12.37
N MET A 164 7.75 11.16 -11.69
CA MET A 164 8.01 11.03 -10.26
C MET A 164 9.06 9.96 -9.98
N SER A 165 9.84 10.15 -8.93
CA SER A 165 10.77 9.13 -8.43
C SER A 165 10.74 9.03 -6.92
N ASP A 166 10.89 7.78 -6.42
CA ASP A 166 10.96 7.48 -4.98
C ASP A 166 9.76 8.01 -4.18
N CYS A 167 8.55 7.93 -4.77
CA CYS A 167 7.33 8.43 -4.15
C CYS A 167 6.43 7.28 -3.68
N TYR A 168 5.81 7.46 -2.51
CA TYR A 168 4.87 6.53 -1.90
C TYR A 168 3.53 7.21 -1.59
N MET A 169 2.41 6.60 -1.99
CA MET A 169 1.06 7.15 -1.80
C MET A 169 0.89 8.55 -2.40
N ALA A 170 1.24 8.70 -3.67
CA ALA A 170 1.06 9.95 -4.38
C ALA A 170 -0.17 9.89 -5.31
N GLN A 171 -0.96 10.95 -5.33
CA GLN A 171 -2.14 11.06 -6.18
C GLN A 171 -2.14 12.39 -6.93
N LYS A 172 -2.47 12.35 -8.24
CA LYS A 172 -2.61 13.56 -9.08
C LYS A 172 -1.42 14.51 -8.97
N SER A 173 -0.21 13.95 -8.84
CA SER A 173 0.99 14.73 -8.54
C SER A 173 2.02 14.59 -9.67
N GLN A 174 2.88 15.62 -9.84
CA GLN A 174 3.85 15.63 -10.93
C GLN A 174 5.17 16.29 -10.54
N PHE A 175 6.26 15.84 -11.18
CA PHE A 175 7.61 16.35 -10.93
C PHE A 175 8.00 16.31 -9.45
N CYS A 176 7.74 15.16 -8.79
CA CYS A 176 8.02 15.01 -7.37
C CYS A 176 9.10 13.95 -7.12
N TYR A 177 9.92 14.19 -6.10
CA TYR A 177 11.03 13.34 -5.70
C TYR A 177 11.05 13.08 -4.18
N GLU A 178 11.25 11.84 -3.76
CA GLU A 178 11.24 11.44 -2.33
C GLU A 178 10.06 12.01 -1.52
N CYS A 179 8.84 11.83 -2.02
CA CYS A 179 7.62 12.33 -1.39
C CYS A 179 6.74 11.19 -0.86
N ILE A 180 6.11 11.41 0.28
CA ILE A 180 5.22 10.43 0.92
C ILE A 180 3.87 11.06 1.23
N ASN A 181 2.79 10.38 0.85
CA ASN A 181 1.41 10.78 1.10
C ASN A 181 1.11 12.19 0.60
N ILE A 182 1.20 12.38 -0.70
CA ILE A 182 0.97 13.67 -1.36
C ILE A 182 -0.21 13.60 -2.32
N THR A 183 -0.95 14.70 -2.41
CA THR A 183 -2.09 14.82 -3.33
C THR A 183 -2.06 16.16 -4.04
N LYS A 184 -2.17 16.15 -5.38
CA LYS A 184 -2.17 17.36 -6.20
C LYS A 184 -0.95 18.27 -5.93
N CYS A 185 0.22 17.67 -5.79
CA CYS A 185 1.47 18.38 -5.61
C CYS A 185 2.27 18.45 -6.92
N SER A 186 2.99 19.55 -7.11
CA SER A 186 3.83 19.75 -8.29
C SER A 186 5.17 20.37 -7.93
N GLN A 187 6.25 19.89 -8.56
CA GLN A 187 7.62 20.39 -8.32
C GLN A 187 8.01 20.34 -6.84
N CYS A 188 7.75 19.19 -6.19
CA CYS A 188 8.00 19.02 -4.77
C CYS A 188 9.09 17.96 -4.52
N ALA A 189 9.91 18.15 -3.49
CA ALA A 189 10.86 17.14 -3.08
C ALA A 189 11.04 17.10 -1.55
N TRP A 190 11.21 15.87 -1.01
CA TRP A 190 11.29 15.62 0.44
C TRP A 190 10.08 16.15 1.20
N VAL A 191 8.89 15.83 0.70
CA VAL A 191 7.63 16.36 1.22
C VAL A 191 6.77 15.23 1.75
N TYR A 192 6.18 15.42 2.93
CA TYR A 192 5.39 14.43 3.63
C TYR A 192 4.02 14.98 4.03
N ASP A 193 2.95 14.22 3.81
CA ASP A 193 1.58 14.57 4.24
C ASP A 193 1.10 15.94 3.70
N CYS A 194 1.36 16.22 2.44
CA CYS A 194 1.04 17.51 1.84
C CYS A 194 -0.01 17.40 0.73
N SER A 195 -0.80 18.46 0.56
CA SER A 195 -1.79 18.55 -0.52
C SER A 195 -1.86 19.95 -1.14
N ASP A 196 -2.16 19.96 -2.44
CA ASP A 196 -2.34 21.21 -3.21
C ASP A 196 -1.11 22.15 -3.09
N CYS A 197 0.12 21.55 -3.13
CA CYS A 197 1.37 22.29 -2.95
C CYS A 197 2.17 22.38 -4.25
N VAL A 198 2.83 23.55 -4.47
CA VAL A 198 3.66 23.80 -5.65
C VAL A 198 5.00 24.41 -5.22
N ASN A 199 6.12 23.92 -5.78
CA ASN A 199 7.48 24.37 -5.42
C ASN A 199 7.76 24.28 -3.91
N VAL A 200 7.41 23.15 -3.29
CA VAL A 200 7.60 22.97 -1.86
C VAL A 200 8.67 21.92 -1.60
N TYR A 201 9.64 22.26 -0.76
CA TYR A 201 10.79 21.41 -0.48
C TYR A 201 10.98 21.20 1.02
N PHE A 202 11.43 19.99 1.43
CA PHE A 202 11.72 19.66 2.83
C PHE A 202 10.60 20.07 3.80
N SER A 203 9.35 19.68 3.51
CA SER A 203 8.20 20.19 4.26
C SER A 203 7.23 19.07 4.63
N SER A 204 6.48 19.27 5.70
CA SER A 204 5.49 18.29 6.15
C SER A 204 4.19 18.93 6.65
N ASP A 205 3.07 18.19 6.48
CA ASP A 205 1.71 18.61 6.86
C ASP A 205 1.34 20.01 6.33
N CYS A 206 1.74 20.32 5.08
CA CYS A 206 1.40 21.59 4.43
C CYS A 206 0.24 21.42 3.44
N ARG A 207 -0.65 22.43 3.35
CA ARG A 207 -1.78 22.43 2.41
C ARG A 207 -1.94 23.78 1.73
N GLY A 208 -2.12 23.76 0.39
CA GLY A 208 -2.31 24.96 -0.40
C GLY A 208 -1.11 25.89 -0.36
N CYS A 209 0.11 25.38 -0.18
CA CYS A 209 1.31 26.16 -0.05
C CYS A 209 2.08 26.26 -1.37
N THR A 210 2.69 27.40 -1.62
CA THR A 210 3.50 27.65 -2.81
C THR A 210 4.83 28.27 -2.42
N ASP A 211 5.93 27.88 -3.09
CA ASP A 211 7.26 28.44 -2.86
C ASP A 211 7.63 28.44 -1.37
N CYS A 212 7.69 27.25 -0.77
CA CYS A 212 8.02 27.06 0.64
C CYS A 212 9.16 26.07 0.82
N PHE A 213 10.03 26.32 1.81
CA PHE A 213 11.20 25.51 2.09
C PHE A 213 11.35 25.25 3.59
N GLY A 214 11.49 23.97 3.99
CA GLY A 214 11.71 23.59 5.38
C GLY A 214 10.52 23.86 6.30
N CYS A 215 9.29 23.73 5.82
CA CYS A 215 8.09 24.16 6.53
C CYS A 215 7.27 23.00 7.11
N VAL A 216 6.59 23.25 8.21
CA VAL A 216 5.76 22.27 8.92
C VAL A 216 4.39 22.87 9.27
N GLY A 217 3.31 22.18 8.93
CA GLY A 217 1.97 22.53 9.38
C GLY A 217 1.35 23.78 8.75
N LEU A 218 1.89 24.28 7.65
CA LEU A 218 1.41 25.53 7.03
C LEU A 218 0.12 25.31 6.21
N ARG A 219 -0.70 26.35 6.13
CA ARG A 219 -1.95 26.39 5.36
C ARG A 219 -2.02 27.66 4.53
N ASN A 220 -2.14 27.50 3.19
CA ASN A 220 -2.31 28.61 2.24
C ASN A 220 -1.23 29.69 2.39
N GLN A 221 0.03 29.28 2.52
CA GLN A 221 1.17 30.19 2.69
C GLN A 221 2.06 30.21 1.46
N GLN A 222 2.77 31.32 1.28
CA GLN A 222 3.73 31.50 0.20
C GLN A 222 5.04 32.13 0.74
N TYR A 223 6.15 31.83 0.06
CA TYR A 223 7.47 32.40 0.34
C TYR A 223 7.94 32.21 1.79
N CYS A 224 7.65 31.02 2.33
CA CYS A 224 8.04 30.66 3.68
C CYS A 224 9.35 29.88 3.70
N TYR A 225 10.24 30.25 4.61
CA TYR A 225 11.49 29.58 4.88
C TYR A 225 11.56 29.23 6.37
N PHE A 226 11.58 27.92 6.70
CA PHE A 226 11.43 27.42 8.07
C PHE A 226 10.28 28.08 8.85
N ASN A 227 9.08 27.99 8.33
CA ASN A 227 7.81 28.57 8.85
C ASN A 227 7.76 30.09 8.96
N LYS A 228 8.74 30.82 8.44
CA LYS A 228 8.74 32.31 8.43
C LYS A 228 8.46 32.78 7.02
N ASN A 229 7.42 33.58 6.84
CA ASN A 229 7.24 34.30 5.59
C ASN A 229 8.33 35.39 5.48
N ILE A 230 9.19 35.28 4.49
CA ILE A 230 10.33 36.20 4.28
C ILE A 230 10.16 37.08 3.04
N GLY A 231 9.02 36.92 2.35
CA GLY A 231 8.74 37.63 1.11
C GLY A 231 9.44 37.02 -0.11
N LYS A 232 8.91 37.31 -1.30
CA LYS A 232 9.32 36.69 -2.56
C LYS A 232 10.82 36.87 -2.85
N GLU A 233 11.29 38.09 -2.91
CA GLU A 233 12.68 38.40 -3.30
C GLU A 233 13.72 37.74 -2.39
N LYS A 234 13.45 37.72 -1.08
CA LYS A 234 14.34 37.08 -0.12
C LYS A 234 14.30 35.58 -0.23
N TYR A 235 13.10 34.98 -0.44
CA TYR A 235 12.93 33.56 -0.64
C TYR A 235 13.72 33.08 -1.87
N GLU A 236 13.56 33.72 -3.01
CA GLU A 236 14.26 33.40 -4.25
C GLU A 236 15.78 33.40 -4.04
N LYS A 237 16.32 34.43 -3.38
CA LYS A 237 17.75 34.53 -3.05
C LYS A 237 18.23 33.40 -2.11
N GLU A 238 17.41 32.97 -1.15
CA GLU A 238 17.79 31.86 -0.25
C GLU A 238 17.78 30.52 -0.98
N ILE A 239 16.82 30.30 -1.89
CA ILE A 239 16.76 29.07 -2.71
C ILE A 239 17.92 29.04 -3.72
N GLU A 240 18.25 30.14 -4.40
CA GLU A 240 19.40 30.23 -5.31
C GLU A 240 20.74 29.89 -4.64
N LYS A 241 20.90 30.24 -3.37
CA LYS A 241 22.10 29.95 -2.59
C LYS A 241 22.15 28.49 -2.12
N PHE A 242 21.04 27.77 -2.15
CA PHE A 242 20.98 26.40 -1.65
C PHE A 242 21.78 25.46 -2.53
N ILE A 243 22.78 24.81 -1.98
CA ILE A 243 23.61 23.85 -2.70
C ILE A 243 22.95 22.46 -2.61
N TRP A 244 22.42 21.97 -3.71
CA TRP A 244 21.76 20.66 -3.82
C TRP A 244 22.79 19.50 -3.80
N ASN A 245 23.36 19.24 -2.63
CA ASN A 245 24.25 18.10 -2.40
C ASN A 245 23.81 17.30 -1.18
N ARG A 246 24.32 16.09 -1.02
CA ARG A 246 23.95 15.17 0.06
C ARG A 246 24.09 15.81 1.45
N LYS A 247 25.15 16.53 1.69
CA LYS A 247 25.41 17.17 3.00
C LYS A 247 24.35 18.22 3.34
N SER A 248 24.06 19.14 2.42
CA SER A 248 23.05 20.18 2.63
C SER A 248 21.64 19.61 2.75
N ILE A 249 21.33 18.52 2.02
CA ILE A 249 20.07 17.80 2.13
C ILE A 249 19.90 17.19 3.52
N GLU A 250 20.90 16.46 4.02
CA GLU A 250 20.84 15.84 5.35
C GLU A 250 20.76 16.89 6.47
N GLU A 251 21.57 17.94 6.41
CA GLU A 251 21.49 19.06 7.36
C GLU A 251 20.10 19.73 7.37
N THR A 252 19.46 19.82 6.20
CA THR A 252 18.12 20.41 6.10
C THR A 252 17.05 19.47 6.66
N LYS A 253 17.16 18.17 6.39
CA LYS A 253 16.29 17.15 6.99
C LYS A 253 16.38 17.18 8.53
N GLU A 254 17.58 17.31 9.09
CA GLU A 254 17.76 17.44 10.54
C GLU A 254 17.12 18.74 11.11
N LYS A 255 17.26 19.85 10.42
CA LYS A 255 16.61 21.11 10.83
C LYS A 255 15.09 21.00 10.79
N LEU A 256 14.56 20.37 9.74
CA LEU A 256 13.13 20.09 9.62
C LEU A 256 12.63 19.21 10.77
N LEU A 257 13.35 18.15 11.10
CA LEU A 257 13.00 17.25 12.20
C LEU A 257 12.95 17.99 13.54
N LYS A 258 13.94 18.86 13.81
CA LYS A 258 13.96 19.70 15.02
C LYS A 258 12.77 20.67 15.06
N LEU A 259 12.45 21.32 13.92
CA LEU A 259 11.29 22.19 13.82
C LEU A 259 9.99 21.40 14.07
N ARG A 260 9.82 20.25 13.42
CA ARG A 260 8.65 19.37 13.61
C ARG A 260 8.47 18.94 15.07
N SER A 261 9.56 18.59 15.76
CA SER A 261 9.55 18.18 17.16
C SER A 261 9.21 19.33 18.13
N SER A 262 9.35 20.58 17.72
CA SER A 262 8.99 21.76 18.51
C SER A 262 7.55 22.22 18.33
N LEU A 263 6.81 21.62 17.39
CA LEU A 263 5.43 22.00 17.06
C LEU A 263 4.45 20.92 17.49
N PRO A 264 3.18 21.27 17.77
CA PRO A 264 2.15 20.27 17.99
C PRO A 264 2.00 19.35 16.79
N VAL A 265 1.99 18.04 17.05
CA VAL A 265 1.78 17.01 16.02
C VAL A 265 0.38 16.44 16.19
N LYS A 266 -0.28 16.11 15.09
CA LYS A 266 -1.57 15.45 15.14
C LYS A 266 -1.44 14.08 15.80
N TYR A 267 -2.41 13.76 16.67
CA TYR A 267 -2.51 12.43 17.27
C TYR A 267 -2.78 11.34 16.23
N TYR A 268 -3.56 11.65 15.21
CA TYR A 268 -3.85 10.78 14.07
C TYR A 268 -4.25 11.61 12.83
N HIS A 269 -4.16 11.00 11.67
CA HIS A 269 -4.65 11.56 10.41
C HIS A 269 -5.97 10.89 10.07
N GLY A 270 -7.05 11.63 10.19
CA GLY A 270 -8.38 11.06 9.92
C GLY A 270 -9.42 12.13 9.60
N ALA A 271 -10.47 11.69 8.91
CA ALA A 271 -11.64 12.50 8.59
C ALA A 271 -12.92 11.67 8.69
N ASN A 272 -13.99 12.26 9.26
CA ASN A 272 -15.31 11.62 9.38
C ASN A 272 -15.27 10.24 10.04
N ILE A 273 -14.57 10.14 11.17
CA ILE A 273 -14.42 8.89 11.91
C ILE A 273 -15.36 8.85 13.12
N LYS A 274 -15.92 7.66 13.39
CA LYS A 274 -16.80 7.43 14.54
C LYS A 274 -16.37 6.16 15.25
N ASN A 275 -16.03 6.30 16.56
CA ASN A 275 -15.61 5.16 17.38
C ASN A 275 -14.51 4.31 16.77
N SER A 276 -13.58 4.92 16.06
CA SER A 276 -12.51 4.23 15.34
C SER A 276 -11.13 4.64 15.86
N SER A 277 -10.16 3.75 15.72
CA SER A 277 -8.76 3.97 16.08
C SER A 277 -7.83 3.53 14.96
N GLY A 278 -6.69 4.23 14.83
CA GLY A 278 -5.71 4.00 13.79
C GLY A 278 -5.14 5.29 13.23
N ASP A 279 -4.49 5.22 12.07
CA ASP A 279 -3.96 6.40 11.39
C ASP A 279 -4.23 6.34 9.87
N TYR A 280 -4.36 7.50 9.22
CA TYR A 280 -4.77 7.63 7.81
C TYR A 280 -6.12 6.95 7.52
N ILE A 281 -7.10 7.18 8.39
CA ILE A 281 -8.44 6.59 8.31
C ILE A 281 -9.49 7.64 7.92
N GLN A 282 -10.36 7.31 6.97
CA GLN A 282 -11.40 8.21 6.47
C GLN A 282 -12.74 7.49 6.34
N GLU A 283 -13.84 8.20 6.63
CA GLU A 283 -15.21 7.66 6.50
C GLU A 283 -15.40 6.30 7.20
N THR A 284 -14.84 6.15 8.43
CA THR A 284 -14.83 4.87 9.14
C THR A 284 -15.72 4.88 10.37
N GLU A 285 -16.39 3.75 10.64
CA GLU A 285 -17.21 3.55 11.83
C GLU A 285 -16.85 2.24 12.54
N ARG A 286 -16.62 2.29 13.86
CA ARG A 286 -16.30 1.14 14.74
C ARG A 286 -15.07 0.32 14.34
N THR A 287 -14.13 0.92 13.64
CA THR A 287 -12.91 0.25 13.15
C THR A 287 -11.79 0.38 14.19
N ARG A 288 -11.07 -0.71 14.45
CA ARG A 288 -9.99 -0.73 15.44
C ARG A 288 -8.63 -1.01 14.79
N MET A 289 -7.60 -0.26 15.23
CA MET A 289 -6.21 -0.42 14.80
C MET A 289 -6.06 -0.47 13.28
N ALA A 290 -6.82 0.36 12.57
CA ALA A 290 -6.83 0.42 11.12
C ALA A 290 -5.82 1.45 10.60
N PHE A 291 -5.17 1.14 9.50
CA PHE A 291 -4.20 2.02 8.86
C PHE A 291 -4.50 2.11 7.36
N ASN A 292 -4.38 3.31 6.79
CA ASN A 292 -4.61 3.58 5.37
C ASN A 292 -5.99 3.12 4.84
N CYS A 293 -7.06 3.35 5.62
CA CYS A 293 -8.40 2.82 5.34
C CYS A 293 -9.40 3.92 4.98
N ARG A 294 -10.35 3.57 4.11
CA ARG A 294 -11.45 4.46 3.74
C ARG A 294 -12.76 3.69 3.53
N ASP A 295 -13.89 4.33 3.92
CA ASP A 295 -15.26 3.80 3.74
C ASP A 295 -15.54 2.46 4.44
N ASN A 296 -14.99 2.23 5.65
CA ASN A 296 -15.07 0.97 6.35
C ASN A 296 -15.99 0.99 7.56
N LYS A 297 -16.66 -0.14 7.83
CA LYS A 297 -17.45 -0.37 9.04
C LYS A 297 -17.05 -1.66 9.73
N ASP A 298 -17.05 -1.65 11.07
CA ASP A 298 -16.82 -2.80 11.95
C ASP A 298 -15.54 -3.61 11.72
N CYS A 299 -14.60 -3.05 10.98
CA CYS A 299 -13.33 -3.69 10.64
C CYS A 299 -12.35 -3.59 11.80
N ALA A 300 -11.59 -4.65 12.06
CA ALA A 300 -10.53 -4.68 13.04
C ALA A 300 -9.22 -5.20 12.43
N TYR A 301 -8.09 -4.64 12.87
CA TYR A 301 -6.73 -5.07 12.53
C TYR A 301 -6.37 -4.98 11.04
N MET A 302 -6.97 -4.05 10.32
CA MET A 302 -6.80 -3.91 8.87
C MET A 302 -5.63 -3.00 8.50
N GLN A 303 -4.95 -3.34 7.43
CA GLN A 303 -4.04 -2.49 6.69
C GLN A 303 -4.51 -2.42 5.24
N ASP A 304 -4.58 -1.20 4.69
CA ASP A 304 -4.85 -0.90 3.28
C ASP A 304 -6.19 -1.36 2.71
N ALA A 305 -7.26 -1.41 3.52
CA ALA A 305 -8.60 -1.72 3.03
C ALA A 305 -9.24 -0.56 2.26
N TRP A 306 -9.27 -0.66 0.97
CA TRP A 306 -9.84 0.32 0.06
C TRP A 306 -11.31 0.01 -0.23
N ARG A 307 -12.23 0.91 0.18
CA ARG A 307 -13.68 0.97 -0.11
C ARG A 307 -14.55 -0.15 0.49
N LYS A 308 -15.69 0.28 1.08
CA LYS A 308 -16.91 -0.44 1.51
C LYS A 308 -16.70 -1.89 2.00
N THR A 309 -15.94 -2.07 3.04
CA THR A 309 -15.88 -3.33 3.76
C THR A 309 -16.76 -3.27 5.01
N GLU A 310 -17.55 -4.28 5.26
CA GLU A 310 -18.37 -4.43 6.46
C GLU A 310 -17.95 -5.69 7.23
N ASP A 311 -17.93 -5.63 8.56
CA ASP A 311 -17.67 -6.75 9.47
C ASP A 311 -16.35 -7.55 9.26
N CYS A 312 -15.31 -6.96 8.72
CA CYS A 312 -14.03 -7.63 8.45
C CYS A 312 -13.14 -7.70 9.70
N ARG A 313 -12.49 -8.84 9.92
CA ARG A 313 -11.49 -9.06 10.98
C ARG A 313 -10.18 -9.54 10.39
N ASP A 314 -9.07 -8.94 10.82
CA ASP A 314 -7.69 -9.30 10.44
C ASP A 314 -7.37 -9.27 8.94
N CYS A 315 -8.07 -8.48 8.19
CA CYS A 315 -7.98 -8.45 6.73
C CYS A 315 -6.86 -7.53 6.23
N MET A 316 -6.32 -7.84 5.07
CA MET A 316 -5.43 -7.00 4.29
C MET A 316 -6.06 -6.74 2.93
N GLU A 317 -6.06 -5.49 2.45
CA GLU A 317 -6.43 -5.08 1.09
C GLU A 317 -7.75 -5.69 0.57
N ILE A 318 -8.83 -5.55 1.32
CA ILE A 318 -10.15 -5.98 0.85
C ILE A 318 -10.83 -4.83 0.11
N CYS A 319 -11.25 -5.05 -1.12
CA CYS A 319 -11.98 -4.04 -1.88
C CYS A 319 -13.48 -4.04 -1.60
N VAL A 320 -14.13 -5.18 -1.54
CA VAL A 320 -15.55 -5.34 -1.19
C VAL A 320 -15.75 -6.69 -0.51
N GLY A 321 -16.21 -6.70 0.74
CA GLY A 321 -16.46 -7.95 1.43
C GLY A 321 -17.42 -7.79 2.60
N LEU A 322 -18.47 -8.61 2.62
CA LEU A 322 -19.30 -8.85 3.79
C LEU A 322 -18.75 -10.07 4.50
N LEU A 323 -18.61 -10.03 5.84
CA LEU A 323 -18.24 -11.21 6.64
C LEU A 323 -16.94 -11.90 6.19
N SER A 324 -15.84 -11.18 6.15
CA SER A 324 -14.55 -11.74 5.75
C SER A 324 -13.65 -11.97 6.96
N TYR A 325 -13.00 -13.13 7.05
CA TYR A 325 -12.09 -13.48 8.12
C TYR A 325 -10.76 -13.99 7.56
N GLU A 326 -9.65 -13.43 8.04
CA GLU A 326 -8.29 -13.75 7.59
C GLU A 326 -8.13 -13.73 6.05
N VAL A 327 -8.80 -12.82 5.39
CA VAL A 327 -8.74 -12.70 3.94
C VAL A 327 -7.50 -11.94 3.52
N ARG A 328 -6.88 -12.44 2.49
CA ARG A 328 -5.89 -11.75 1.69
C ARG A 328 -6.50 -11.55 0.31
N CYS A 329 -6.75 -10.31 -0.05
CA CYS A 329 -7.20 -9.98 -1.39
C CYS A 329 -6.15 -9.10 -2.06
N TYR A 330 -5.67 -9.52 -3.22
CA TYR A 330 -5.13 -8.60 -4.19
C TYR A 330 -6.31 -8.03 -4.96
N GLN A 331 -6.25 -6.75 -5.25
CA GLN A 331 -7.18 -6.10 -6.15
C GLN A 331 -6.98 -6.67 -7.57
N ALA A 332 -7.51 -7.87 -7.79
CA ALA A 332 -7.80 -8.32 -9.13
C ALA A 332 -9.28 -8.01 -9.33
N GLU A 333 -9.59 -6.99 -10.09
CA GLU A 333 -10.88 -6.94 -10.75
C GLU A 333 -10.90 -8.17 -11.64
N ILE A 334 -11.56 -9.21 -11.15
CA ILE A 334 -11.92 -10.37 -11.95
C ILE A 334 -13.16 -9.90 -12.71
N TYR A 335 -12.97 -9.55 -13.96
CA TYR A 335 -14.06 -9.43 -14.92
C TYR A 335 -14.41 -10.82 -15.47
#